data_1eba91cdbcbafe119fba0d25c141a4f0
#
_entry.id   1eba91cdbcbafe119fba0d25c141a4f0
#
_cell.length_a   1.000
_cell.length_b   1.000
_cell.length_c   1.000
_cell.angle_alpha   90.00
_cell.angle_beta   90.00
_cell.angle_gamma   90.00
#
_symmetry.space_group_name_H-M   'P 1'
#
loop_
_entity.id
_entity.type
_entity.pdbx_description
1 polymer ?
#
loop_
_entity_poly.entity_id
_entity_poly.type
_entity_poly.pdbx_seq_one_letter_code
_entity_poly.pdbx_strand_id
1 'polypeptide(L)'
;MKLVIIDGQGGKMGRTVIEQLKKNLPDLEIYAIGTNSIATSAMLKAGADYGATGENPVIVGARTADIIIGPIGIVIADALMGEITPSMATAIGQSPAYKILIPVNRCNHYIPGCGDHNLGEYIKMVCE
;
A
#
# COMPACT_ATOMS: atom_id res chain seq x y z
N MET A 1 -1.77 -0.27 -17.67
CA MET A 1 -1.97 -0.90 -16.37
C MET A 1 -1.81 0.13 -15.26
N LYS A 2 -2.74 0.14 -14.31
CA LYS A 2 -2.72 1.12 -13.21
C LYS A 2 -2.27 0.43 -11.93
N LEU A 3 -1.10 0.85 -11.42
CA LEU A 3 -0.54 0.37 -10.16
C LEU A 3 -0.77 1.41 -9.06
N VAL A 4 -1.44 0.99 -8.00
CA VAL A 4 -1.76 1.84 -6.86
C VAL A 4 -1.05 1.30 -5.62
N ILE A 5 -0.32 2.16 -4.94
CA ILE A 5 0.32 1.86 -3.65
C ILE A 5 -0.47 2.59 -2.57
N ILE A 6 -0.96 1.86 -1.59
CA ILE A 6 -1.71 2.44 -0.47
C ILE A 6 -0.92 2.22 0.81
N ASP A 7 -0.70 3.30 1.57
CA ASP A 7 -0.01 3.20 2.85
C ASP A 7 -0.52 4.29 3.79
N GLY A 8 -0.16 4.16 5.05
CA GLY A 8 -0.55 5.11 6.09
C GLY A 8 0.60 5.41 7.04
N GLN A 9 0.26 6.00 8.16
CA GLN A 9 1.20 6.41 9.19
C GLN A 9 2.35 7.24 8.58
N GLY A 10 3.60 6.83 8.75
CA GLY A 10 4.74 7.55 8.19
C GLY A 10 5.05 7.27 6.72
N GLY A 11 4.33 6.32 6.10
CA GLY A 11 4.54 5.99 4.68
C GLY A 11 5.80 5.22 4.39
N LYS A 12 6.47 4.67 5.41
CA LYS A 12 7.76 3.99 5.25
C LYS A 12 7.69 2.78 4.32
N MET A 13 6.65 1.96 4.46
CA MET A 13 6.50 0.76 3.63
C MET A 13 6.24 1.14 2.18
N GLY A 14 5.30 2.04 1.95
CA GLY A 14 4.99 2.51 0.59
C GLY A 14 6.18 3.18 -0.06
N ARG A 15 6.91 4.01 0.68
CA ARG A 15 8.14 4.65 0.20
C ARG A 15 9.15 3.62 -0.27
N THR A 16 9.40 2.60 0.56
CA THR A 16 10.41 1.58 0.25
C THR A 16 10.00 0.73 -0.95
N VAL A 17 8.73 0.37 -1.05
CA VAL A 17 8.19 -0.35 -2.21
C VAL A 17 8.41 0.47 -3.48
N ILE A 18 8.06 1.75 -3.45
CA ILE A 18 8.17 2.61 -4.62
C ILE A 18 9.63 2.79 -5.05
N GLU A 19 10.54 3.00 -4.09
CA GLU A 19 11.96 3.11 -4.38
C GLU A 19 12.48 1.87 -5.13
N GLN A 20 12.11 0.68 -4.65
CA GLN A 20 12.55 -0.57 -5.29
C GLN A 20 11.89 -0.79 -6.65
N LEU A 21 10.61 -0.49 -6.78
CA LEU A 21 9.92 -0.62 -8.05
C LEU A 21 10.50 0.32 -9.12
N LYS A 22 10.75 1.56 -8.76
CA LYS A 22 11.33 2.55 -9.69
C LYS A 22 12.78 2.20 -10.08
N LYS A 23 13.51 1.60 -9.15
CA LYS A 23 14.89 1.15 -9.43
C LYS A 23 14.91 0.02 -10.45
N ASN A 24 14.00 -0.94 -10.33
CA ASN A 24 13.94 -2.11 -11.19
C ASN A 24 13.13 -1.87 -12.46
N LEU A 25 12.10 -1.02 -12.39
CA LEU A 25 11.16 -0.75 -13.47
C LEU A 25 10.92 0.76 -13.56
N PRO A 26 11.93 1.53 -14.04
CA PRO A 26 11.86 3.00 -13.98
C PRO A 26 10.72 3.63 -14.78
N ASP A 27 10.20 2.93 -15.78
CA ASP A 27 9.11 3.45 -16.62
C ASP A 27 7.73 3.14 -16.06
N LEU A 28 7.65 2.41 -14.95
CA LEU A 28 6.38 2.06 -14.32
C LEU A 28 5.71 3.30 -13.74
N GLU A 29 4.45 3.52 -14.12
CA GLU A 29 3.67 4.64 -13.60
C GLU A 29 2.99 4.22 -12.29
N ILE A 30 3.28 4.95 -11.21
CA ILE A 30 2.82 4.62 -9.87
C ILE A 30 1.91 5.71 -9.31
N TYR A 31 0.73 5.31 -8.84
CA TYR A 31 -0.20 6.15 -8.11
C TYR A 31 -0.07 5.84 -6.63
N ALA A 32 0.30 6.83 -5.82
CA ALA A 32 0.44 6.68 -4.38
C ALA A 32 -0.75 7.30 -3.67
N ILE A 33 -1.39 6.53 -2.81
CA ILE A 33 -2.51 7.03 -2.00
C ILE A 33 -2.17 6.84 -0.53
N GLY A 34 -2.01 7.94 0.19
CA GLY A 34 -1.77 7.92 1.62
C GLY A 34 -3.05 8.14 2.39
N THR A 35 -3.19 7.49 3.53
CA THR A 35 -4.31 7.75 4.44
C THR A 35 -4.15 9.09 5.15
N ASN A 36 -2.93 9.65 5.12
CA ASN A 36 -2.62 10.98 5.63
C ASN A 36 -1.58 11.63 4.71
N SER A 37 -1.39 12.94 4.86
CA SER A 37 -0.52 13.72 3.96
C SER A 37 0.96 13.38 4.13
N ILE A 38 1.38 12.95 5.31
CA ILE A 38 2.77 12.55 5.57
C ILE A 38 3.12 11.32 4.74
N ALA A 39 2.25 10.31 4.76
CA ALA A 39 2.44 9.09 3.99
C ALA A 39 2.47 9.39 2.49
N THR A 40 1.53 10.20 2.01
CA THR A 40 1.48 10.59 0.60
C THR A 40 2.76 11.32 0.18
N SER A 41 3.21 12.26 1.00
CA SER A 41 4.43 13.03 0.73
C SER A 41 5.66 12.12 0.65
N ALA A 42 5.79 11.17 1.59
CA ALA A 42 6.91 10.23 1.59
C ALA A 42 6.95 9.40 0.31
N MET A 43 5.79 8.94 -0.14
CA MET A 43 5.69 8.14 -1.35
C MET A 43 5.97 8.95 -2.61
N LEU A 44 5.53 10.21 -2.67
CA LEU A 44 5.85 11.09 -3.79
C LEU A 44 7.36 11.36 -3.88
N LYS A 45 8.00 11.60 -2.74
CA LYS A 45 9.45 11.79 -2.69
C LYS A 45 10.22 10.55 -3.13
N ALA A 46 9.64 9.38 -2.93
CA ALA A 46 10.26 8.12 -3.35
C ALA A 46 10.17 7.89 -4.87
N GLY A 47 9.37 8.67 -5.58
CA GLY A 47 9.27 8.59 -7.02
C GLY A 47 7.90 8.26 -7.58
N ALA A 48 6.84 8.23 -6.76
CA ALA A 48 5.49 8.05 -7.27
C ALA A 48 5.15 9.19 -8.24
N ASP A 49 4.47 8.84 -9.32
CA ASP A 49 4.11 9.80 -10.36
C ASP A 49 2.92 10.66 -9.97
N TYR A 50 1.98 10.11 -9.23
CA TYR A 50 0.78 10.80 -8.76
C TYR A 50 0.53 10.46 -7.31
N GLY A 51 -0.04 11.41 -6.57
CA GLY A 51 -0.37 11.21 -5.16
C GLY A 51 -1.71 11.82 -4.80
N ALA A 52 -2.43 11.16 -3.91
CA ALA A 52 -3.68 11.65 -3.33
C ALA A 52 -3.79 11.18 -1.89
N THR A 53 -4.59 11.88 -1.09
CA THR A 53 -4.67 11.61 0.35
C THR A 53 -6.11 11.44 0.80
N GLY A 54 -6.37 10.42 1.60
CA GLY A 54 -7.61 10.29 2.32
C GLY A 54 -8.51 9.17 1.84
N GLU A 55 -9.68 9.09 2.47
CA GLU A 55 -10.62 8.00 2.27
C GLU A 55 -11.14 7.92 0.85
N ASN A 56 -11.59 9.04 0.31
CA ASN A 56 -12.18 9.03 -1.03
C ASN A 56 -11.17 8.61 -2.11
N PRO A 57 -9.94 9.14 -2.14
CA PRO A 57 -8.93 8.64 -3.08
C PRO A 57 -8.64 7.16 -2.94
N VAL A 58 -8.66 6.60 -1.72
CA VAL A 58 -8.50 5.15 -1.52
C VAL A 58 -9.65 4.41 -2.21
N ILE A 59 -10.89 4.85 -1.99
CA ILE A 59 -12.08 4.20 -2.57
C ILE A 59 -12.05 4.26 -4.10
N VAL A 60 -11.78 5.45 -4.65
CA VAL A 60 -11.71 5.65 -6.10
C VAL A 60 -10.53 4.88 -6.70
N GLY A 61 -9.37 4.96 -6.07
CA GLY A 61 -8.18 4.24 -6.52
C GLY A 61 -8.38 2.74 -6.54
N ALA A 62 -9.01 2.20 -5.49
CA ALA A 62 -9.31 0.77 -5.41
C ALA A 62 -10.24 0.31 -6.54
N ARG A 63 -11.15 1.20 -6.95
CA ARG A 63 -12.12 0.88 -8.00
C ARG A 63 -11.47 0.78 -9.37
N THR A 64 -10.42 1.54 -9.63
CA THR A 64 -9.80 1.69 -10.94
C THR A 64 -8.45 0.99 -11.09
N ALA A 65 -7.87 0.50 -10.00
CA ALA A 65 -6.54 -0.12 -10.04
C ALA A 65 -6.56 -1.50 -10.71
N ASP A 66 -5.46 -1.83 -11.37
CA ASP A 66 -5.20 -3.19 -11.83
C ASP A 66 -4.43 -3.98 -10.77
N ILE A 67 -3.51 -3.31 -10.08
CA ILE A 67 -2.73 -3.89 -8.98
C ILE A 67 -2.74 -2.91 -7.81
N ILE A 68 -3.00 -3.42 -6.61
CA ILE A 68 -2.88 -2.67 -5.36
C ILE A 68 -1.79 -3.31 -4.52
N ILE A 69 -0.85 -2.51 -4.04
CA ILE A 69 0.20 -2.96 -3.13
C ILE A 69 0.13 -2.14 -1.85
N GLY A 70 0.24 -2.80 -0.72
CA GLY A 70 0.28 -2.12 0.56
C GLY A 70 0.41 -3.10 1.72
N PRO A 71 0.49 -2.59 2.95
CA PRO A 71 0.48 -3.47 4.11
C PRO A 71 -0.87 -4.18 4.22
N ILE A 72 -0.86 -5.39 4.78
CA ILE A 72 -2.10 -6.17 4.92
C ILE A 72 -3.18 -5.42 5.70
N GLY A 73 -2.79 -4.51 6.59
CA GLY A 73 -3.72 -3.70 7.37
C GLY A 73 -4.69 -2.87 6.52
N ILE A 74 -4.39 -2.60 5.25
CA ILE A 74 -5.29 -1.80 4.41
C ILE A 74 -6.62 -2.50 4.12
N VAL A 75 -6.71 -3.81 4.31
CA VAL A 75 -7.98 -4.55 4.17
C VAL A 75 -8.61 -4.89 5.53
N ILE A 76 -8.06 -4.35 6.61
CA ILE A 76 -8.56 -4.59 7.96
C ILE A 76 -9.12 -3.29 8.51
N ALA A 77 -10.42 -3.27 8.78
CA ALA A 77 -11.08 -2.09 9.33
C ALA A 77 -10.42 -1.63 10.64
N ASP A 78 -10.23 -0.34 10.77
CA ASP A 78 -9.65 0.33 11.93
C ASP A 78 -8.16 0.04 12.16
N ALA A 79 -7.49 -0.61 11.24
CA ALA A 79 -6.05 -0.83 11.31
C ALA A 79 -5.28 0.49 11.12
N LEU A 80 -3.97 0.45 11.34
CA LEU A 80 -3.08 1.60 11.28
C LEU A 80 -3.55 2.73 12.22
N MET A 81 -3.84 2.36 13.48
CA MET A 81 -4.33 3.28 14.51
C MET A 81 -5.59 4.05 14.10
N GLY A 82 -6.49 3.35 13.38
CA GLY A 82 -7.74 3.92 12.95
C GLY A 82 -7.69 4.66 11.61
N GLU A 83 -6.53 4.74 10.98
CA GLU A 83 -6.43 5.42 9.68
C GLU A 83 -7.19 4.71 8.57
N ILE A 84 -7.34 3.38 8.68
CA ILE A 84 -8.11 2.60 7.72
C ILE A 84 -9.55 2.52 8.20
N THR A 85 -10.43 3.29 7.56
CA THR A 85 -11.86 3.23 7.88
C THR A 85 -12.47 1.93 7.36
N PRO A 86 -13.61 1.50 7.94
CA PRO A 86 -14.34 0.34 7.38
C PRO A 86 -14.65 0.49 5.89
N SER A 87 -14.98 1.70 5.44
CA SER A 87 -15.26 1.97 4.01
C SER A 87 -14.03 1.75 3.15
N MET A 88 -12.86 2.16 3.61
CA MET A 88 -11.60 1.95 2.90
C MET A 88 -11.28 0.46 2.79
N ALA A 89 -11.33 -0.25 3.91
CA ALA A 89 -11.06 -1.68 3.94
C ALA A 89 -11.99 -2.46 3.01
N THR A 90 -13.28 -2.10 3.03
CA THR A 90 -14.27 -2.72 2.17
C THR A 90 -13.99 -2.45 0.69
N ALA A 91 -13.70 -1.21 0.35
CA ALA A 91 -13.41 -0.84 -1.05
C ALA A 91 -12.20 -1.58 -1.59
N ILE A 92 -11.14 -1.68 -0.80
CA ILE A 92 -9.93 -2.40 -1.20
C ILE A 92 -10.22 -3.90 -1.30
N GLY A 93 -10.90 -4.46 -0.30
CA GLY A 93 -11.23 -5.89 -0.28
C GLY A 93 -12.13 -6.31 -1.44
N GLN A 94 -13.06 -5.45 -1.86
CA GLN A 94 -13.99 -5.72 -2.96
C GLN A 94 -13.42 -5.36 -4.33
N SER A 95 -12.27 -4.72 -4.37
CA SER A 95 -11.64 -4.31 -5.64
C SER A 95 -11.35 -5.53 -6.52
N PRO A 96 -11.59 -5.43 -7.84
CA PRO A 96 -11.17 -6.48 -8.78
C PRO A 96 -9.67 -6.52 -9.02
N ALA A 97 -8.92 -5.55 -8.50
CA ALA A 97 -7.47 -5.50 -8.65
C ALA A 97 -6.79 -6.71 -8.04
N TYR A 98 -5.66 -7.09 -8.61
CA TYR A 98 -4.76 -8.05 -7.97
C TYR A 98 -4.10 -7.36 -6.79
N LYS A 99 -4.19 -7.94 -5.61
CA LYS A 99 -3.71 -7.31 -4.38
C LYS A 99 -2.46 -8.02 -3.88
N ILE A 100 -1.39 -7.25 -3.70
CA ILE A 100 -0.15 -7.72 -3.10
C ILE A 100 -0.10 -7.11 -1.70
N LEU A 101 -0.38 -7.93 -0.70
CA LEU A 101 -0.49 -7.48 0.68
C LEU A 101 0.74 -7.91 1.47
N ILE A 102 1.49 -6.93 1.97
CA ILE A 102 2.70 -7.19 2.73
C ILE A 102 2.32 -7.50 4.16
N PRO A 103 2.66 -8.70 4.67
CA PRO A 103 2.25 -9.07 6.02
C PRO A 103 2.99 -8.28 7.09
N VAL A 104 2.24 -7.85 8.09
CA VAL A 104 2.78 -7.17 9.27
C VAL A 104 2.13 -7.82 10.47
N ASN A 105 2.91 -8.48 11.32
CA ASN A 105 2.41 -9.13 12.52
C ASN A 105 2.30 -8.12 13.66
N ARG A 106 1.28 -7.27 13.58
CA ARG A 106 1.01 -6.23 14.58
C ARG A 106 -0.48 -6.20 14.89
N CYS A 107 -0.85 -5.54 15.97
CA CYS A 107 -2.24 -5.23 16.30
C CYS A 107 -3.14 -6.46 16.34
N ASN A 108 -2.71 -7.52 17.04
CA ASN A 108 -3.48 -8.74 17.25
C ASN A 108 -3.70 -9.58 15.96
N HIS A 109 -2.84 -9.42 14.96
CA HIS A 109 -2.89 -10.23 13.75
C HIS A 109 -1.72 -11.19 13.70
N TYR A 110 -2.00 -12.44 13.41
CA TYR A 110 -0.99 -13.45 13.17
C TYR A 110 -1.28 -14.09 11.81
N ILE A 111 -0.27 -14.12 10.96
CA ILE A 111 -0.40 -14.69 9.62
C ILE A 111 0.48 -15.94 9.56
N PRO A 112 -0.11 -17.12 9.69
CA PRO A 112 0.64 -18.36 9.63
C PRO A 112 1.42 -18.51 8.32
N GLY A 113 2.64 -19.00 8.41
CA GLY A 113 3.45 -19.27 7.23
C GLY A 113 4.25 -18.07 6.70
N CYS A 114 4.07 -16.87 7.27
CA CYS A 114 4.77 -15.69 6.80
C CYS A 114 6.23 -15.63 7.24
N GLY A 115 6.60 -16.28 8.35
CA GLY A 115 7.95 -16.22 8.87
C GLY A 115 8.34 -14.83 9.37
N ASP A 116 9.59 -14.69 9.79
CA ASP A 116 10.12 -13.45 10.37
C ASP A 116 10.96 -12.70 9.35
N HIS A 117 10.36 -12.40 8.19
CA HIS A 117 11.03 -11.59 7.18
C HIS A 117 11.02 -10.12 7.58
N ASN A 118 12.11 -9.42 7.29
CA ASN A 118 12.13 -7.98 7.45
C ASN A 118 11.45 -7.30 6.24
N LEU A 119 11.23 -6.02 6.35
CA LEU A 119 10.56 -5.26 5.29
C LEU A 119 11.28 -5.38 3.94
N GLY A 120 12.61 -5.31 3.94
CA GLY A 120 13.39 -5.43 2.70
C GLY A 120 13.19 -6.77 2.00
N GLU A 121 13.10 -7.85 2.77
CA GLU A 121 12.87 -9.18 2.22
C GLU A 121 11.48 -9.30 1.58
N TYR A 122 10.44 -8.77 2.24
CA TYR A 122 9.09 -8.76 1.68
C TYR A 122 9.03 -7.93 0.40
N ILE A 123 9.68 -6.78 0.38
CA ILE A 123 9.68 -5.91 -0.80
C ILE A 123 10.38 -6.58 -1.98
N LYS A 124 11.45 -7.32 -1.73
CA LYS A 124 12.10 -8.11 -2.76
C LYS A 124 11.14 -9.12 -3.39
N MET A 125 10.34 -9.80 -2.57
CA MET A 125 9.31 -10.72 -3.06
C MET A 125 8.27 -10.01 -3.93
N VAL A 126 7.87 -8.80 -3.54
CA VAL A 126 6.89 -7.99 -4.29
C VAL A 126 7.42 -7.68 -5.70
N CYS A 127 8.70 -7.40 -5.82
CA CYS A 127 9.32 -7.05 -7.10
C CYS A 127 9.55 -8.26 -8.02
N GLU A 128 9.42 -9.45 -7.48
CA GLU A 128 9.46 -10.68 -8.29
C GLU A 128 8.10 -10.88 -8.97
#